data_90faf4639b09e3678377a52de522082a
#
_entry.id   90faf4639b09e3678377a52de522082a
#
_cell.length_a   1.000
_cell.length_b   1.000
_cell.length_c   1.000
_cell.angle_alpha   90.00
_cell.angle_beta   90.00
_cell.angle_gamma   90.00
#
_symmetry.space_group_name_H-M   'P 1'
#
loop_
_entity.id
_entity.type
_entity.pdbx_description
1 polymer ?
#
loop_
_entity_poly.entity_id
_entity_poly.type
_entity_poly.pdbx_seq_one_letter_code
_entity_poly.pdbx_strand_id
1 'polypeptide(L)'
;LTKRGDKGHSVLFKRHKETMRMARKAEARKGTVKVGIIGCGNISGIYFKNMCEVFEVLEVVAAADLVAERAEAAAKEHKGVAAMTVEELLAERDIDIVVNLTIPKAHAEVALAAVEAGKCVHNEKPLTITREDGRRLLKSAKAKGVLVGGAPDTFMGAGIQTCRKLIDDGWIGEPVAATAFMTCHGHESWHPDPEFYYKAGGGPMFDMGPYYLTALVNLIGPVKRVTGSARASFAERLITSQPKYGTRIKVDVPTHVAGVMDFANGAVGTIITTFDVWRAELPRIEVYGTEGSLSVPDPNGFGGPVKVQRGSGEWAETPLTHGYAENSRGIGVADMAYAVRSGRRHRASGELTYHVLDVMHAFHDASREGRHVELESTCERPAALPMGIRKGTLDE
;
A
#
# COMPACT_ATOMS: atom_id res chain seq x y z
N LEU A 1 46.34 2.79 26.95
CA LEU A 1 45.30 3.83 26.91
C LEU A 1 44.78 3.92 25.47
N THR A 2 43.66 3.27 25.21
CA THR A 2 43.04 3.07 23.89
C THR A 2 42.04 4.19 23.63
N LYS A 3 42.21 4.86 22.48
CA LYS A 3 41.22 5.80 21.89
C LYS A 3 39.95 5.06 21.47
N ARG A 4 38.93 5.04 22.31
CA ARG A 4 37.54 4.70 21.94
C ARG A 4 36.66 5.88 22.37
N GLY A 5 36.35 6.82 21.49
CA GLY A 5 35.51 7.97 21.87
C GLY A 5 34.99 8.87 20.75
N ASP A 6 35.27 8.62 19.45
CA ASP A 6 34.99 9.65 18.43
C ASP A 6 33.98 9.29 17.32
N LYS A 7 33.50 8.07 17.26
CA LYS A 7 32.52 7.68 16.21
C LYS A 7 31.05 7.95 16.61
N GLY A 8 30.73 7.96 17.88
CA GLY A 8 29.36 8.19 18.39
C GLY A 8 28.90 9.65 18.25
N HIS A 9 29.80 10.60 18.49
CA HIS A 9 29.48 12.03 18.40
C HIS A 9 29.25 12.50 16.96
N SER A 10 29.96 11.93 15.98
CA SER A 10 29.82 12.27 14.56
C SER A 10 28.47 11.84 13.97
N VAL A 11 27.94 10.71 14.41
CA VAL A 11 26.64 10.18 13.92
C VAL A 11 25.47 10.96 14.52
N LEU A 12 25.53 11.31 15.79
CA LEU A 12 24.53 12.16 16.46
C LEU A 12 24.50 13.58 15.87
N PHE A 13 25.66 14.15 15.57
CA PHE A 13 25.76 15.50 14.99
C PHE A 13 25.26 15.55 13.54
N LYS A 14 25.49 14.49 12.75
CA LYS A 14 24.91 14.37 11.39
C LYS A 14 23.39 14.23 11.43
N ARG A 15 22.86 13.36 12.30
CA ARG A 15 21.41 13.22 12.50
C ARG A 15 20.77 14.54 12.93
N HIS A 16 21.39 15.27 13.87
CA HIS A 16 20.87 16.56 14.34
C HIS A 16 20.88 17.62 13.23
N LYS A 17 21.93 17.68 12.40
CA LYS A 17 21.97 18.58 11.21
C LYS A 17 20.95 18.22 10.14
N GLU A 18 20.71 16.93 9.89
CA GLU A 18 19.68 16.49 8.95
C GLU A 18 18.28 16.82 9.47
N THR A 19 18.01 16.58 10.76
CA THR A 19 16.73 16.93 11.39
C THR A 19 16.51 18.46 11.36
N MET A 20 17.54 19.26 11.64
CA MET A 20 17.46 20.72 11.57
C MET A 20 17.29 21.25 10.15
N ARG A 21 17.87 20.57 9.14
CA ARG A 21 17.69 20.94 7.73
C ARG A 21 16.29 20.58 7.24
N MET A 22 15.73 19.46 7.69
CA MET A 22 14.34 19.08 7.44
C MET A 22 13.36 20.02 8.13
N ALA A 23 13.60 20.37 9.40
CA ALA A 23 12.79 21.31 10.14
C ALA A 23 12.79 22.72 9.53
N ARG A 24 13.93 23.22 9.04
CA ARG A 24 14.00 24.51 8.32
C ARG A 24 13.29 24.48 6.95
N LYS A 25 13.25 23.32 6.26
CA LYS A 25 12.44 23.15 5.06
C LYS A 25 10.94 23.09 5.39
N ALA A 26 10.57 22.55 6.53
CA ALA A 26 9.19 22.46 7.00
C ALA A 26 8.61 23.82 7.45
N GLU A 27 9.39 24.66 8.13
CA GLU A 27 8.95 26.03 8.50
C GLU A 27 8.65 26.94 7.28
N ALA A 28 9.22 26.63 6.11
CA ALA A 28 9.03 27.39 4.89
C ALA A 28 7.74 27.04 4.11
N ARG A 29 7.01 25.95 4.46
CA ARG A 29 5.87 25.46 3.67
C ARG A 29 4.55 25.53 4.44
N LYS A 30 4.08 26.74 4.70
CA LYS A 30 2.67 27.01 5.01
C LYS A 30 1.89 27.04 3.69
N GLY A 31 1.07 26.02 3.41
CA GLY A 31 0.25 25.94 2.20
C GLY A 31 -0.05 24.51 1.80
N THR A 32 -0.79 24.36 0.72
CA THR A 32 -1.05 23.04 0.08
C THR A 32 0.24 22.48 -0.51
N VAL A 33 0.30 21.15 -0.60
CA VAL A 33 1.37 20.41 -1.29
C VAL A 33 0.89 20.11 -2.70
N LYS A 34 1.67 20.53 -3.70
CA LYS A 34 1.30 20.39 -5.11
C LYS A 34 1.58 18.98 -5.62
N VAL A 35 0.59 18.42 -6.30
CA VAL A 35 0.57 17.04 -6.77
C VAL A 35 0.43 16.99 -8.28
N GLY A 36 1.26 16.15 -8.93
CA GLY A 36 1.08 15.75 -10.32
C GLY A 36 0.71 14.26 -10.39
N ILE A 37 -0.24 13.91 -11.25
CA ILE A 37 -0.70 12.53 -11.44
C ILE A 37 -0.21 12.01 -12.78
N ILE A 38 0.45 10.84 -12.78
CA ILE A 38 0.87 10.12 -13.99
C ILE A 38 0.07 8.83 -14.09
N GLY A 39 -0.72 8.70 -15.15
CA GLY A 39 -1.66 7.61 -15.37
C GLY A 39 -3.10 8.03 -15.07
N CYS A 40 -3.88 8.29 -16.13
CA CYS A 40 -5.29 8.71 -16.07
C CYS A 40 -6.21 7.55 -16.50
N GLY A 41 -5.93 6.34 -15.99
CA GLY A 41 -6.71 5.13 -16.24
C GLY A 41 -7.88 4.97 -15.28
N ASN A 42 -8.43 3.75 -15.22
CA ASN A 42 -9.66 3.44 -14.47
C ASN A 42 -9.62 3.85 -12.99
N ILE A 43 -8.49 3.65 -12.30
CA ILE A 43 -8.38 3.96 -10.87
C ILE A 43 -8.21 5.47 -10.59
N SER A 44 -7.79 6.26 -11.56
CA SER A 44 -7.45 7.67 -11.34
C SER A 44 -8.63 8.53 -10.91
N GLY A 45 -9.85 8.21 -11.35
CA GLY A 45 -11.04 9.01 -11.04
C GLY A 45 -11.28 9.16 -9.54
N ILE A 46 -11.13 8.10 -8.74
CA ILE A 46 -11.31 8.20 -7.28
C ILE A 46 -10.15 8.97 -6.60
N TYR A 47 -8.93 8.86 -7.13
CA TYR A 47 -7.80 9.66 -6.65
C TYR A 47 -8.01 11.15 -6.93
N PHE A 48 -8.35 11.51 -8.17
CA PHE A 48 -8.67 12.91 -8.51
C PHE A 48 -9.77 13.46 -7.62
N LYS A 49 -10.91 12.75 -7.52
CA LYS A 49 -12.03 13.17 -6.68
C LYS A 49 -11.58 13.47 -5.25
N ASN A 50 -10.91 12.51 -4.60
CA ASN A 50 -10.55 12.68 -3.19
C ASN A 50 -9.45 13.72 -2.99
N MET A 51 -8.45 13.78 -3.86
CA MET A 51 -7.34 14.73 -3.72
C MET A 51 -7.72 16.16 -4.08
N CYS A 52 -8.71 16.37 -4.97
CA CYS A 52 -9.21 17.69 -5.30
C CYS A 52 -10.30 18.18 -4.35
N GLU A 53 -11.12 17.27 -3.76
CA GLU A 53 -12.34 17.65 -3.06
C GLU A 53 -12.31 17.37 -1.55
N VAL A 54 -11.47 16.42 -1.09
CA VAL A 54 -11.50 15.96 0.30
C VAL A 54 -10.26 16.38 1.08
N PHE A 55 -9.06 16.16 0.55
CA PHE A 55 -7.83 16.37 1.32
C PHE A 55 -7.29 17.79 1.19
N GLU A 56 -7.56 18.62 2.20
CA GLU A 56 -7.22 20.06 2.22
C GLU A 56 -5.72 20.38 2.09
N VAL A 57 -4.87 19.42 2.45
CA VAL A 57 -3.40 19.56 2.36
C VAL A 57 -2.88 19.45 0.93
N LEU A 58 -3.69 18.94 0.00
CA LEU A 58 -3.30 18.65 -1.38
C LEU A 58 -3.84 19.68 -2.37
N GLU A 59 -3.05 19.93 -3.41
CA GLU A 59 -3.44 20.69 -4.60
C GLU A 59 -2.99 19.94 -5.85
N VAL A 60 -3.93 19.29 -6.55
CA VAL A 60 -3.62 18.61 -7.81
C VAL A 60 -3.50 19.67 -8.91
N VAL A 61 -2.30 19.80 -9.50
CA VAL A 61 -1.99 20.84 -10.49
C VAL A 61 -1.74 20.30 -11.90
N ALA A 62 -1.44 19.02 -12.04
CA ALA A 62 -1.11 18.42 -13.32
C ALA A 62 -1.59 16.97 -13.45
N ALA A 63 -1.92 16.58 -14.67
CA ALA A 63 -2.23 15.22 -15.10
C ALA A 63 -1.42 14.87 -16.34
N ALA A 64 -0.86 13.67 -16.40
CA ALA A 64 -0.13 13.14 -17.56
C ALA A 64 -0.53 11.68 -17.83
N ASP A 65 -0.60 11.29 -19.08
CA ASP A 65 -0.80 9.91 -19.53
C ASP A 65 -0.08 9.70 -20.86
N LEU A 66 0.28 8.47 -21.19
CA LEU A 66 0.81 8.12 -22.53
C LEU A 66 -0.22 8.39 -23.64
N VAL A 67 -1.51 8.33 -23.31
CA VAL A 67 -2.63 8.69 -24.18
C VAL A 67 -3.06 10.11 -23.79
N ALA A 68 -2.64 11.10 -24.58
CA ALA A 68 -2.83 12.53 -24.26
C ALA A 68 -4.29 12.89 -23.97
N GLU A 69 -5.23 12.31 -24.70
CA GLU A 69 -6.67 12.53 -24.55
C GLU A 69 -7.18 12.19 -23.15
N ARG A 70 -6.54 11.25 -22.46
CA ARG A 70 -6.90 10.89 -21.07
C ARG A 70 -6.47 11.98 -20.08
N ALA A 71 -5.27 12.54 -20.27
CA ALA A 71 -4.80 13.66 -19.46
C ALA A 71 -5.64 14.91 -19.69
N GLU A 72 -6.00 15.20 -20.95
CA GLU A 72 -6.89 16.31 -21.33
C GLU A 72 -8.30 16.15 -20.73
N ALA A 73 -8.84 14.92 -20.74
CA ALA A 73 -10.14 14.63 -20.12
C ALA A 73 -10.10 14.89 -18.62
N ALA A 74 -9.05 14.42 -17.91
CA ALA A 74 -8.87 14.66 -16.49
C ALA A 74 -8.72 16.17 -16.18
N ALA A 75 -7.95 16.90 -16.97
CA ALA A 75 -7.78 18.35 -16.81
C ALA A 75 -9.09 19.13 -17.05
N LYS A 76 -9.92 18.67 -17.97
CA LYS A 76 -11.23 19.26 -18.23
C LYS A 76 -12.23 19.01 -17.10
N GLU A 77 -12.18 17.85 -16.48
CA GLU A 77 -13.07 17.45 -15.39
C GLU A 77 -12.69 18.13 -14.05
N HIS A 78 -11.39 18.34 -13.80
CA HIS A 78 -10.89 18.82 -12.52
C HIS A 78 -10.30 20.23 -12.66
N LYS A 79 -10.98 21.21 -12.06
CA LYS A 79 -10.57 22.64 -12.12
C LYS A 79 -9.18 22.83 -11.50
N GLY A 80 -8.32 23.53 -12.23
CA GLY A 80 -6.96 23.86 -11.78
C GLY A 80 -5.91 22.81 -12.17
N VAL A 81 -6.33 21.68 -12.77
CA VAL A 81 -5.43 20.64 -13.28
C VAL A 81 -5.06 20.96 -14.74
N ALA A 82 -3.77 20.98 -15.05
CA ALA A 82 -3.27 21.11 -16.42
C ALA A 82 -2.94 19.74 -17.03
N ALA A 83 -3.30 19.50 -18.28
CA ALA A 83 -2.79 18.36 -19.04
C ALA A 83 -1.35 18.65 -19.46
N MET A 84 -0.45 17.70 -19.21
CA MET A 84 0.99 17.79 -19.50
C MET A 84 1.49 16.47 -20.07
N THR A 85 2.62 16.49 -20.76
CA THR A 85 3.40 15.26 -20.99
C THR A 85 4.06 14.82 -19.68
N VAL A 86 4.51 13.57 -19.61
CA VAL A 86 5.24 13.06 -18.43
C VAL A 86 6.51 13.88 -18.20
N GLU A 87 7.23 14.23 -19.25
CA GLU A 87 8.44 15.03 -19.22
C GLU A 87 8.19 16.44 -18.66
N GLU A 88 7.15 17.11 -19.12
CA GLU A 88 6.74 18.43 -18.62
C GLU A 88 6.36 18.40 -17.15
N LEU A 89 5.54 17.40 -16.74
CA LEU A 89 5.15 17.21 -15.33
C LEU A 89 6.37 17.00 -14.43
N LEU A 90 7.31 16.16 -14.86
CA LEU A 90 8.54 15.90 -14.11
C LEU A 90 9.47 17.11 -14.06
N ALA A 91 9.48 17.95 -15.09
CA ALA A 91 10.27 19.19 -15.14
C ALA A 91 9.66 20.34 -14.33
N GLU A 92 8.33 20.28 -14.03
CA GLU A 92 7.63 21.33 -13.28
C GLU A 92 8.15 21.43 -11.83
N ARG A 93 8.76 22.57 -11.49
CA ARG A 93 9.45 22.75 -10.20
C ARG A 93 8.53 22.79 -8.99
N ASP A 94 7.31 23.23 -9.22
CA ASP A 94 6.32 23.43 -8.16
C ASP A 94 5.64 22.12 -7.71
N ILE A 95 5.75 21.03 -8.46
CA ILE A 95 5.21 19.75 -8.08
C ILE A 95 6.11 19.10 -7.03
N ASP A 96 5.57 18.83 -5.85
CA ASP A 96 6.24 18.19 -4.72
C ASP A 96 6.12 16.67 -4.74
N ILE A 97 4.92 16.17 -5.09
CA ILE A 97 4.58 14.75 -5.09
C ILE A 97 4.08 14.32 -6.46
N VAL A 98 4.62 13.24 -6.97
CA VAL A 98 4.08 12.51 -8.13
C VAL A 98 3.26 11.32 -7.63
N VAL A 99 2.01 11.22 -8.07
CA VAL A 99 1.18 10.04 -7.85
C VAL A 99 1.21 9.19 -9.12
N ASN A 100 1.77 8.01 -9.01
CA ASN A 100 1.98 7.10 -10.13
C ASN A 100 0.85 6.05 -10.14
N LEU A 101 -0.11 6.23 -11.03
CA LEU A 101 -1.28 5.38 -11.24
C LEU A 101 -1.19 4.59 -12.56
N THR A 102 0.01 4.40 -13.07
CA THR A 102 0.26 3.64 -14.28
C THR A 102 0.01 2.13 -14.05
N ILE A 103 0.25 1.32 -15.04
CA ILE A 103 0.18 -0.14 -14.91
C ILE A 103 1.41 -0.67 -14.15
N PRO A 104 1.33 -1.82 -13.46
CA PRO A 104 2.44 -2.37 -12.64
C PRO A 104 3.78 -2.43 -13.36
N LYS A 105 3.77 -2.72 -14.66
CA LYS A 105 4.98 -2.81 -15.49
C LYS A 105 5.73 -1.48 -15.59
N ALA A 106 5.05 -0.35 -15.51
CA ALA A 106 5.64 0.99 -15.61
C ALA A 106 5.98 1.61 -14.24
N HIS A 107 5.53 1.01 -13.12
CA HIS A 107 5.71 1.60 -11.79
C HIS A 107 7.15 1.97 -11.46
N ALA A 108 8.09 1.05 -11.70
CA ALA A 108 9.50 1.27 -11.37
C ALA A 108 10.13 2.40 -12.20
N GLU A 109 9.88 2.43 -13.49
CA GLU A 109 10.43 3.42 -14.41
C GLU A 109 9.93 4.82 -14.07
N VAL A 110 8.61 4.99 -13.96
CA VAL A 110 7.98 6.27 -13.63
C VAL A 110 8.38 6.76 -12.24
N ALA A 111 8.41 5.88 -11.24
CA ALA A 111 8.81 6.25 -9.88
C ALA A 111 10.28 6.67 -9.81
N LEU A 112 11.18 5.97 -10.50
CA LEU A 112 12.58 6.35 -10.56
C LEU A 112 12.77 7.70 -11.27
N ALA A 113 12.06 7.95 -12.38
CA ALA A 113 12.09 9.24 -13.07
C ALA A 113 11.61 10.39 -12.15
N ALA A 114 10.54 10.18 -11.38
CA ALA A 114 10.08 11.17 -10.39
C ALA A 114 11.13 11.44 -9.30
N VAL A 115 11.73 10.39 -8.75
CA VAL A 115 12.80 10.50 -7.74
C VAL A 115 14.03 11.21 -8.31
N GLU A 116 14.45 10.90 -9.53
CA GLU A 116 15.58 11.58 -10.19
C GLU A 116 15.30 13.06 -10.45
N ALA A 117 14.04 13.41 -10.74
CA ALA A 117 13.56 14.80 -10.82
C ALA A 117 13.47 15.49 -9.46
N GLY A 118 13.80 14.82 -8.35
CA GLY A 118 13.80 15.37 -6.99
C GLY A 118 12.41 15.46 -6.36
N LYS A 119 11.43 14.69 -6.86
CA LYS A 119 10.06 14.67 -6.37
C LYS A 119 9.80 13.47 -5.47
N CYS A 120 8.95 13.66 -4.45
CA CYS A 120 8.39 12.54 -3.72
C CYS A 120 7.46 11.74 -4.65
N VAL A 121 7.31 10.44 -4.42
CA VAL A 121 6.45 9.61 -5.26
C VAL A 121 5.57 8.68 -4.41
N HIS A 122 4.30 8.59 -4.77
CA HIS A 122 3.35 7.62 -4.25
C HIS A 122 2.89 6.71 -5.39
N ASN A 123 3.28 5.43 -5.34
CA ASN A 123 2.95 4.44 -6.36
C ASN A 123 1.64 3.72 -6.05
N GLU A 124 0.87 3.40 -7.09
CA GLU A 124 -0.12 2.33 -6.99
C GLU A 124 0.57 0.97 -6.72
N LYS A 125 -0.24 0.03 -6.21
CA LYS A 125 0.24 -1.33 -5.91
C LYS A 125 0.36 -2.19 -7.18
N PRO A 126 1.31 -3.14 -7.18
CA PRO A 126 2.42 -3.32 -6.24
C PRO A 126 3.46 -2.21 -6.41
N LEU A 127 4.28 -1.95 -5.39
CA LEU A 127 5.32 -0.91 -5.45
C LEU A 127 6.14 -0.99 -6.73
N THR A 128 6.60 -2.20 -7.05
CA THR A 128 7.29 -2.58 -8.30
C THR A 128 6.97 -4.05 -8.60
N ILE A 129 7.35 -4.53 -9.80
CA ILE A 129 7.21 -5.96 -10.11
C ILE A 129 8.32 -6.79 -9.45
N THR A 130 9.54 -6.27 -9.34
CA THR A 130 10.70 -6.99 -8.82
C THR A 130 11.21 -6.39 -7.52
N ARG A 131 11.81 -7.23 -6.66
CA ARG A 131 12.54 -6.77 -5.47
C ARG A 131 13.69 -5.83 -5.81
N GLU A 132 14.39 -6.10 -6.91
CA GLU A 132 15.55 -5.32 -7.35
C GLU A 132 15.16 -3.87 -7.65
N ASP A 133 14.08 -3.67 -8.43
CA ASP A 133 13.56 -2.35 -8.75
C ASP A 133 13.08 -1.62 -7.48
N GLY A 134 12.41 -2.32 -6.56
CA GLY A 134 12.00 -1.74 -5.28
C GLY A 134 13.20 -1.27 -4.44
N ARG A 135 14.26 -2.09 -4.34
CA ARG A 135 15.51 -1.69 -3.65
C ARG A 135 16.19 -0.50 -4.33
N ARG A 136 16.25 -0.51 -5.66
CA ARG A 136 16.83 0.59 -6.45
C ARG A 136 16.07 1.89 -6.22
N LEU A 137 14.73 1.83 -6.23
CA LEU A 137 13.87 2.98 -5.97
C LEU A 137 14.10 3.58 -4.57
N LEU A 138 14.06 2.75 -3.52
CA LEU A 138 14.29 3.22 -2.15
C LEU A 138 15.71 3.78 -1.95
N LYS A 139 16.71 3.14 -2.55
CA LYS A 139 18.10 3.62 -2.50
C LYS A 139 18.26 4.98 -3.19
N SER A 140 17.67 5.17 -4.37
CA SER A 140 17.71 6.42 -5.10
C SER A 140 16.98 7.53 -4.35
N ALA A 141 15.79 7.25 -3.83
CA ALA A 141 15.00 8.20 -3.04
C ALA A 141 15.76 8.68 -1.79
N LYS A 142 16.40 7.75 -1.08
CA LYS A 142 17.25 8.09 0.08
C LYS A 142 18.43 8.99 -0.32
N ALA A 143 19.07 8.72 -1.45
CA ALA A 143 20.18 9.55 -1.96
C ALA A 143 19.73 10.96 -2.35
N LYS A 144 18.54 11.09 -2.93
CA LYS A 144 17.92 12.37 -3.32
C LYS A 144 17.26 13.12 -2.16
N GLY A 145 17.02 12.44 -1.03
CA GLY A 145 16.32 13.02 0.13
C GLY A 145 14.84 13.28 -0.12
N VAL A 146 14.19 12.44 -0.93
CA VAL A 146 12.75 12.48 -1.22
C VAL A 146 12.04 11.25 -0.65
N LEU A 147 10.72 11.32 -0.50
CA LEU A 147 9.91 10.26 0.06
C LEU A 147 9.38 9.33 -1.04
N VAL A 148 9.34 8.04 -0.73
CA VAL A 148 8.60 7.02 -1.49
C VAL A 148 7.50 6.48 -0.61
N GLY A 149 6.32 6.36 -1.13
CA GLY A 149 5.19 5.68 -0.53
C GLY A 149 4.41 4.91 -1.58
N GLY A 150 3.37 4.24 -1.16
CA GLY A 150 2.52 3.54 -2.10
C GLY A 150 1.25 2.97 -1.50
N ALA A 151 0.33 2.66 -2.41
CA ALA A 151 -0.86 1.91 -2.12
C ALA A 151 -0.50 0.44 -1.73
N PRO A 152 -1.41 -0.24 -1.02
CA PRO A 152 -2.72 0.25 -0.62
C PRO A 152 -2.66 1.16 0.60
N ASP A 153 -3.43 2.22 0.56
CA ASP A 153 -3.63 3.15 1.68
C ASP A 153 -4.93 2.88 2.47
N THR A 154 -5.67 1.83 2.08
CA THR A 154 -6.92 1.39 2.69
C THR A 154 -6.79 1.02 4.17
N PHE A 155 -5.59 0.59 4.61
CA PHE A 155 -5.33 0.31 6.03
C PHE A 155 -5.45 1.56 6.93
N MET A 156 -5.44 2.76 6.35
CA MET A 156 -5.68 4.02 7.05
C MET A 156 -7.18 4.34 7.17
N GLY A 157 -8.06 3.55 6.56
CA GLY A 157 -9.51 3.67 6.67
C GLY A 157 -10.05 3.32 8.06
N ALA A 158 -11.25 3.82 8.35
CA ALA A 158 -11.92 3.67 9.65
C ALA A 158 -11.97 2.23 10.17
N GLY A 159 -12.24 1.26 9.30
CA GLY A 159 -12.37 -0.15 9.70
C GLY A 159 -11.06 -0.72 10.25
N ILE A 160 -9.97 -0.63 9.47
CA ILE A 160 -8.66 -1.16 9.89
C ILE A 160 -8.09 -0.35 11.06
N GLN A 161 -8.29 0.97 11.11
CA GLN A 161 -7.83 1.80 12.22
C GLN A 161 -8.62 1.53 13.51
N THR A 162 -9.92 1.18 13.42
CA THR A 162 -10.68 0.70 14.57
C THR A 162 -10.15 -0.63 15.07
N CYS A 163 -9.85 -1.58 14.17
CA CYS A 163 -9.18 -2.84 14.52
C CYS A 163 -7.82 -2.59 15.20
N ARG A 164 -7.03 -1.66 14.64
CA ARG A 164 -5.74 -1.27 15.21
C ARG A 164 -5.88 -0.73 16.63
N LYS A 165 -6.85 0.15 16.86
CA LYS A 165 -7.14 0.69 18.20
C LYS A 165 -7.53 -0.38 19.18
N LEU A 166 -8.42 -1.31 18.81
CA LEU A 166 -8.83 -2.41 19.68
C LEU A 166 -7.65 -3.29 20.11
N ILE A 167 -6.69 -3.53 19.22
CA ILE A 167 -5.45 -4.26 19.52
C ILE A 167 -4.57 -3.42 20.49
N ASP A 168 -4.30 -2.17 20.15
CA ASP A 168 -3.43 -1.29 20.93
C ASP A 168 -4.01 -0.99 22.33
N ASP A 169 -5.33 -0.96 22.49
CA ASP A 169 -6.03 -0.84 23.78
C ASP A 169 -6.12 -2.17 24.56
N GLY A 170 -5.59 -3.28 24.02
CA GLY A 170 -5.56 -4.59 24.70
C GLY A 170 -6.87 -5.34 24.71
N TRP A 171 -7.83 -5.00 23.83
CA TRP A 171 -9.16 -5.66 23.81
C TRP A 171 -9.10 -7.17 23.55
N ILE A 172 -8.11 -7.64 22.83
CA ILE A 172 -7.90 -9.07 22.55
C ILE A 172 -6.64 -9.63 23.24
N GLY A 173 -6.01 -8.83 24.11
CA GLY A 173 -4.68 -9.16 24.64
C GLY A 173 -3.60 -9.07 23.55
N GLU A 174 -2.51 -9.84 23.72
CA GLU A 174 -1.41 -9.89 22.75
C GLU A 174 -1.79 -10.73 21.53
N PRO A 175 -1.63 -10.22 20.28
CA PRO A 175 -1.84 -11.01 19.08
C PRO A 175 -0.90 -12.22 19.02
N VAL A 176 -1.48 -13.42 18.89
CA VAL A 176 -0.75 -14.70 18.83
C VAL A 176 -0.89 -15.40 17.47
N ALA A 177 -1.99 -15.14 16.75
CA ALA A 177 -2.21 -15.74 15.43
C ALA A 177 -3.10 -14.86 14.56
N ALA A 178 -3.12 -15.15 13.24
CA ALA A 178 -4.03 -14.55 12.29
C ALA A 178 -4.36 -15.49 11.13
N THR A 179 -5.53 -15.26 10.52
CA THR A 179 -5.91 -15.87 9.24
C THR A 179 -6.30 -14.79 8.25
N ALA A 180 -6.02 -15.02 6.97
CA ALA A 180 -6.33 -14.10 5.89
C ALA A 180 -6.73 -14.87 4.62
N PHE A 181 -7.93 -14.60 4.09
CA PHE A 181 -8.48 -15.36 2.96
C PHE A 181 -9.00 -14.42 1.87
N MET A 182 -8.24 -14.32 0.78
CA MET A 182 -8.66 -13.68 -0.46
C MET A 182 -9.03 -14.75 -1.46
N THR A 183 -10.33 -14.96 -1.68
CA THR A 183 -10.83 -16.01 -2.56
C THR A 183 -11.82 -15.43 -3.57
N CYS A 184 -11.58 -15.69 -4.85
CA CYS A 184 -12.50 -15.40 -5.94
C CYS A 184 -12.22 -16.34 -7.13
N HIS A 185 -13.09 -16.26 -8.17
CA HIS A 185 -12.90 -17.06 -9.40
C HIS A 185 -12.32 -16.22 -10.55
N GLY A 186 -11.38 -15.33 -10.24
CA GLY A 186 -10.71 -14.48 -11.24
C GLY A 186 -11.54 -13.28 -11.70
N HIS A 187 -11.05 -12.59 -12.72
CA HIS A 187 -11.57 -11.30 -13.20
C HIS A 187 -12.12 -11.35 -14.63
N GLU A 188 -11.98 -12.47 -15.31
CA GLU A 188 -12.35 -12.67 -16.71
C GLU A 188 -13.84 -12.62 -16.98
N SER A 189 -14.68 -12.63 -15.94
CA SER A 189 -16.15 -12.53 -16.09
C SER A 189 -16.69 -11.09 -16.08
N TRP A 190 -15.90 -10.13 -15.61
CA TRP A 190 -16.37 -8.76 -15.41
C TRP A 190 -15.39 -7.69 -15.91
N HIS A 191 -14.06 -7.95 -15.88
CA HIS A 191 -13.07 -6.97 -16.30
C HIS A 191 -12.99 -6.93 -17.85
N PRO A 192 -12.98 -5.73 -18.48
CA PRO A 192 -12.95 -5.61 -19.95
C PRO A 192 -11.61 -6.05 -20.57
N ASP A 193 -10.53 -6.01 -19.79
CA ASP A 193 -9.15 -6.31 -20.22
C ASP A 193 -8.41 -7.11 -19.14
N PRO A 194 -8.77 -8.39 -18.87
CA PRO A 194 -8.31 -9.14 -17.70
C PRO A 194 -6.94 -9.81 -17.87
N GLU A 195 -6.29 -9.75 -19.04
CA GLU A 195 -5.09 -10.52 -19.37
C GLU A 195 -3.93 -10.23 -18.40
N PHE A 196 -3.75 -8.99 -17.98
CA PHE A 196 -2.61 -8.60 -17.12
C PHE A 196 -2.64 -9.26 -15.74
N TYR A 197 -3.82 -9.67 -15.25
CA TYR A 197 -3.93 -10.42 -13.99
C TYR A 197 -3.28 -11.81 -14.05
N TYR A 198 -3.05 -12.34 -15.24
CA TYR A 198 -2.47 -13.66 -15.47
C TYR A 198 -1.05 -13.63 -16.04
N LYS A 199 -0.43 -12.44 -16.06
CA LYS A 199 0.94 -12.17 -16.55
C LYS A 199 1.86 -11.77 -15.41
N ALA A 200 3.17 -11.70 -15.69
CA ALA A 200 4.19 -11.27 -14.73
C ALA A 200 3.80 -9.95 -14.03
N GLY A 201 3.86 -9.94 -12.71
CA GLY A 201 3.34 -8.86 -11.87
C GLY A 201 1.85 -8.96 -11.53
N GLY A 202 1.16 -9.98 -12.04
CA GLY A 202 -0.23 -10.32 -11.73
C GLY A 202 -0.34 -11.53 -10.78
N GLY A 203 -1.48 -12.20 -10.84
CA GLY A 203 -1.87 -13.26 -9.92
C GLY A 203 -2.48 -12.73 -8.62
N PRO A 204 -3.19 -13.57 -7.86
CA PRO A 204 -3.93 -13.14 -6.68
C PRO A 204 -3.03 -12.57 -5.59
N MET A 205 -1.77 -13.04 -5.47
CA MET A 205 -0.83 -12.55 -4.48
C MET A 205 -0.34 -11.14 -4.81
N PHE A 206 -0.06 -10.80 -6.07
CA PHE A 206 0.40 -9.47 -6.46
C PHE A 206 -0.73 -8.47 -6.69
N ASP A 207 -1.93 -8.94 -7.01
CA ASP A 207 -3.10 -8.07 -7.17
C ASP A 207 -3.72 -7.70 -5.81
N MET A 208 -4.03 -8.70 -4.98
CA MET A 208 -4.77 -8.51 -3.73
C MET A 208 -3.93 -8.72 -2.47
N GLY A 209 -2.85 -9.49 -2.55
CA GLY A 209 -1.92 -9.69 -1.43
C GLY A 209 -1.46 -8.40 -0.77
N PRO A 210 -1.17 -7.30 -1.50
CA PRO A 210 -0.82 -6.03 -0.89
C PRO A 210 -1.82 -5.54 0.16
N TYR A 211 -3.12 -5.67 -0.08
CA TYR A 211 -4.15 -5.22 0.86
C TYR A 211 -4.12 -6.03 2.16
N TYR A 212 -4.09 -7.36 2.04
CA TYR A 212 -4.11 -8.28 3.17
C TYR A 212 -2.83 -8.20 4.00
N LEU A 213 -1.67 -8.21 3.33
CA LEU A 213 -0.37 -8.14 3.99
C LEU A 213 -0.14 -6.78 4.66
N THR A 214 -0.50 -5.67 4.02
CA THR A 214 -0.41 -4.34 4.62
C THR A 214 -1.30 -4.22 5.85
N ALA A 215 -2.55 -4.74 5.80
CA ALA A 215 -3.44 -4.77 6.95
C ALA A 215 -2.83 -5.59 8.10
N LEU A 216 -2.30 -6.79 7.82
CA LEU A 216 -1.66 -7.63 8.84
C LEU A 216 -0.42 -6.98 9.45
N VAL A 217 0.44 -6.36 8.64
CA VAL A 217 1.61 -5.62 9.15
C VAL A 217 1.18 -4.44 10.01
N ASN A 218 0.14 -3.70 9.60
CA ASN A 218 -0.41 -2.61 10.41
C ASN A 218 -0.99 -3.11 11.74
N LEU A 219 -1.63 -4.27 11.78
CA LEU A 219 -2.30 -4.81 12.96
C LEU A 219 -1.34 -5.53 13.92
N ILE A 220 -0.39 -6.32 13.38
CA ILE A 220 0.45 -7.24 14.15
C ILE A 220 1.92 -6.78 14.17
N GLY A 221 2.42 -6.30 13.04
CA GLY A 221 3.82 -5.94 12.85
C GLY A 221 4.46 -6.64 11.64
N PRO A 222 5.76 -6.44 11.38
CA PRO A 222 6.42 -6.99 10.22
C PRO A 222 6.52 -8.52 10.24
N VAL A 223 6.45 -9.11 9.06
CA VAL A 223 6.69 -10.55 8.84
C VAL A 223 8.20 -10.80 8.87
N LYS A 224 8.61 -11.85 9.55
CA LYS A 224 10.03 -12.26 9.66
C LYS A 224 10.37 -13.34 8.64
N ARG A 225 9.45 -14.30 8.44
CA ARG A 225 9.71 -15.46 7.60
C ARG A 225 8.39 -16.03 7.06
N VAL A 226 8.43 -16.71 5.91
CA VAL A 226 7.25 -17.36 5.34
C VAL A 226 7.56 -18.77 4.84
N THR A 227 6.52 -19.59 4.72
CA THR A 227 6.52 -20.81 3.92
C THR A 227 5.20 -20.93 3.19
N GLY A 228 5.15 -21.71 2.09
CA GLY A 228 3.91 -21.87 1.36
C GLY A 228 4.05 -22.69 0.08
N SER A 229 2.91 -22.85 -0.58
CA SER A 229 2.79 -23.49 -1.88
C SER A 229 2.04 -22.59 -2.85
N ALA A 230 2.50 -22.56 -4.10
CA ALA A 230 1.91 -21.76 -5.15
C ALA A 230 1.81 -22.58 -6.45
N ARG A 231 0.69 -22.46 -7.16
CA ARG A 231 0.48 -23.11 -8.45
C ARG A 231 -0.46 -22.32 -9.35
N ALA A 232 -0.37 -22.53 -10.66
CA ALA A 232 -1.43 -22.23 -11.59
C ALA A 232 -2.35 -23.44 -11.72
N SER A 233 -3.63 -23.32 -11.38
CA SER A 233 -4.58 -24.44 -11.45
C SER A 233 -5.02 -24.74 -12.89
N PHE A 234 -5.03 -23.73 -13.76
CA PHE A 234 -5.42 -23.83 -15.15
C PHE A 234 -4.34 -23.23 -16.05
N ALA A 235 -4.02 -23.88 -17.16
CA ALA A 235 -3.06 -23.38 -18.15
C ALA A 235 -3.61 -22.15 -18.90
N GLU A 236 -4.95 -22.06 -19.03
CA GLU A 236 -5.65 -21.01 -19.71
C GLU A 236 -6.92 -20.58 -18.95
N ARG A 237 -7.33 -19.33 -19.14
CA ARG A 237 -8.62 -18.80 -18.67
C ARG A 237 -9.40 -18.26 -19.85
N LEU A 238 -10.74 -18.42 -19.81
CA LEU A 238 -11.64 -17.94 -20.85
C LEU A 238 -12.25 -16.60 -20.43
N ILE A 239 -12.07 -15.57 -21.25
CA ILE A 239 -12.73 -14.28 -21.02
C ILE A 239 -14.22 -14.42 -21.36
N THR A 240 -15.05 -14.09 -20.38
CA THR A 240 -16.52 -14.07 -20.54
C THR A 240 -17.11 -12.66 -20.43
N SER A 241 -16.27 -11.65 -20.17
CA SER A 241 -16.63 -10.23 -20.21
C SER A 241 -16.50 -9.64 -21.62
N GLN A 242 -17.22 -8.56 -21.90
CA GLN A 242 -17.05 -7.76 -23.11
C GLN A 242 -15.89 -6.75 -22.91
N PRO A 243 -15.19 -6.31 -23.98
CA PRO A 243 -15.43 -6.67 -25.41
C PRO A 243 -14.71 -7.95 -25.87
N LYS A 244 -13.93 -8.62 -25.00
CA LYS A 244 -13.04 -9.73 -25.37
C LYS A 244 -13.66 -11.13 -25.19
N TYR A 245 -14.97 -11.23 -25.11
CA TYR A 245 -15.69 -12.50 -24.92
C TYR A 245 -15.17 -13.60 -25.85
N GLY A 246 -14.92 -14.78 -25.30
CA GLY A 246 -14.45 -15.95 -26.06
C GLY A 246 -12.92 -16.03 -26.25
N THR A 247 -12.17 -14.97 -25.88
CA THR A 247 -10.70 -15.00 -25.94
C THR A 247 -10.13 -15.85 -24.81
N ARG A 248 -9.08 -16.62 -25.08
CA ARG A 248 -8.35 -17.40 -24.08
C ARG A 248 -7.10 -16.67 -23.64
N ILE A 249 -6.88 -16.62 -22.32
CA ILE A 249 -5.69 -16.06 -21.72
C ILE A 249 -4.77 -17.22 -21.29
N LYS A 250 -3.55 -17.24 -21.80
CA LYS A 250 -2.52 -18.11 -21.26
C LYS A 250 -2.12 -17.64 -19.85
N VAL A 251 -2.12 -18.53 -18.87
CA VAL A 251 -1.75 -18.26 -17.49
C VAL A 251 -0.23 -18.47 -17.32
N ASP A 252 0.48 -17.41 -16.96
CA ASP A 252 1.94 -17.41 -16.80
C ASP A 252 2.39 -17.23 -15.33
N VAL A 253 1.45 -17.10 -14.40
CA VAL A 253 1.71 -16.88 -12.98
C VAL A 253 0.87 -17.80 -12.10
N PRO A 254 1.28 -18.07 -10.85
CA PRO A 254 0.44 -18.81 -9.91
C PRO A 254 -0.90 -18.10 -9.67
N THR A 255 -1.98 -18.89 -9.72
CA THR A 255 -3.36 -18.43 -9.49
C THR A 255 -3.92 -18.88 -8.14
N HIS A 256 -3.17 -19.71 -7.41
CA HIS A 256 -3.46 -20.13 -6.04
C HIS A 256 -2.16 -20.12 -5.23
N VAL A 257 -2.16 -19.38 -4.12
CA VAL A 257 -1.05 -19.30 -3.17
C VAL A 257 -1.60 -19.51 -1.77
N ALA A 258 -1.06 -20.49 -1.05
CA ALA A 258 -1.38 -20.75 0.35
C ALA A 258 -0.10 -20.79 1.17
N GLY A 259 -0.07 -20.13 2.32
CA GLY A 259 1.15 -20.09 3.12
C GLY A 259 0.97 -19.68 4.57
N VAL A 260 2.07 -19.81 5.31
CA VAL A 260 2.20 -19.44 6.72
C VAL A 260 3.25 -18.34 6.85
N MET A 261 3.02 -17.40 7.75
CA MET A 261 3.87 -16.26 8.09
C MET A 261 4.23 -16.30 9.57
N ASP A 262 5.51 -16.14 9.90
CA ASP A 262 5.95 -15.83 11.25
C ASP A 262 6.19 -14.33 11.36
N PHE A 263 5.50 -13.67 12.28
CA PHE A 263 5.69 -12.25 12.56
C PHE A 263 6.85 -12.01 13.53
N ALA A 264 7.42 -10.82 13.51
CA ALA A 264 8.55 -10.46 14.37
C ALA A 264 8.22 -10.50 15.88
N ASN A 265 6.94 -10.32 16.26
CA ASN A 265 6.46 -10.44 17.64
C ASN A 265 6.21 -11.89 18.09
N GLY A 266 6.40 -12.88 17.20
CA GLY A 266 6.18 -14.31 17.47
C GLY A 266 4.80 -14.83 17.11
N ALA A 267 3.86 -14.00 16.68
CA ALA A 267 2.58 -14.45 16.15
C ALA A 267 2.76 -15.28 14.85
N VAL A 268 1.85 -16.22 14.60
CA VAL A 268 1.85 -17.03 13.39
C VAL A 268 0.56 -16.79 12.61
N GLY A 269 0.68 -16.47 11.32
CA GLY A 269 -0.44 -16.21 10.44
C GLY A 269 -0.54 -17.19 9.28
N THR A 270 -1.76 -17.38 8.77
CA THR A 270 -2.01 -18.15 7.54
C THR A 270 -2.67 -17.26 6.51
N ILE A 271 -2.24 -17.38 5.26
CA ILE A 271 -2.84 -16.64 4.14
C ILE A 271 -3.16 -17.57 2.97
N ILE A 272 -4.32 -17.35 2.35
CA ILE A 272 -4.66 -17.91 1.04
C ILE A 272 -5.05 -16.75 0.13
N THR A 273 -4.40 -16.66 -1.03
CA THR A 273 -4.84 -15.79 -2.13
C THR A 273 -5.09 -16.64 -3.38
N THR A 274 -6.29 -16.53 -3.98
CA THR A 274 -6.65 -17.41 -5.08
C THR A 274 -7.67 -16.78 -6.04
N PHE A 275 -7.47 -17.06 -7.34
CA PHE A 275 -8.42 -16.80 -8.43
C PHE A 275 -9.16 -18.07 -8.89
N ASP A 276 -9.02 -19.19 -8.16
CA ASP A 276 -9.50 -20.50 -8.59
C ASP A 276 -10.68 -21.02 -7.76
N VAL A 277 -11.21 -20.20 -6.84
CA VAL A 277 -12.29 -20.59 -5.92
C VAL A 277 -13.58 -19.89 -6.28
N TRP A 278 -14.63 -20.67 -6.61
CA TRP A 278 -15.94 -20.12 -6.96
C TRP A 278 -16.63 -19.43 -5.78
N ARG A 279 -16.56 -20.03 -4.59
CA ARG A 279 -17.18 -19.52 -3.37
C ARG A 279 -16.49 -20.07 -2.14
N ALA A 280 -16.38 -19.28 -1.09
CA ALA A 280 -15.88 -19.71 0.22
C ALA A 280 -16.71 -19.01 1.33
N GLU A 281 -16.83 -19.69 2.47
CA GLU A 281 -17.43 -19.18 3.71
C GLU A 281 -16.33 -18.93 4.74
N LEU A 282 -15.35 -18.11 4.37
CA LEU A 282 -14.18 -17.77 5.16
C LEU A 282 -14.19 -16.28 5.50
N PRO A 283 -13.73 -15.88 6.71
CA PRO A 283 -13.54 -14.47 7.02
C PRO A 283 -12.48 -13.85 6.11
N ARG A 284 -12.52 -12.54 5.90
CA ARG A 284 -11.47 -11.86 5.16
C ARG A 284 -10.14 -11.92 5.92
N ILE A 285 -10.16 -11.44 7.15
CA ILE A 285 -9.04 -11.50 8.09
C ILE A 285 -9.61 -11.70 9.50
N GLU A 286 -9.00 -12.56 10.29
CA GLU A 286 -9.18 -12.61 11.74
C GLU A 286 -7.83 -12.52 12.44
N VAL A 287 -7.80 -11.81 13.57
CA VAL A 287 -6.64 -11.74 14.46
C VAL A 287 -7.05 -12.35 15.80
N TYR A 288 -6.27 -13.30 16.27
CA TYR A 288 -6.48 -14.01 17.53
C TYR A 288 -5.45 -13.53 18.55
N GLY A 289 -5.94 -13.09 19.68
CA GLY A 289 -5.11 -12.67 20.81
C GLY A 289 -5.26 -13.59 22.01
N THR A 290 -4.51 -13.31 23.06
CA THR A 290 -4.52 -14.10 24.31
C THR A 290 -5.82 -14.01 25.09
N GLU A 291 -6.64 -12.98 24.84
CA GLU A 291 -7.89 -12.71 25.59
C GLU A 291 -9.14 -12.64 24.71
N GLY A 292 -8.99 -12.66 23.39
CA GLY A 292 -10.11 -12.56 22.47
C GLY A 292 -9.71 -12.65 21.01
N SER A 293 -10.69 -12.44 20.14
CA SER A 293 -10.55 -12.50 18.68
C SER A 293 -11.14 -11.25 18.04
N LEU A 294 -10.59 -10.85 16.91
CA LEU A 294 -10.99 -9.68 16.14
C LEU A 294 -11.28 -10.10 14.70
N SER A 295 -12.52 -9.86 14.24
CA SER A 295 -12.89 -9.99 12.83
C SER A 295 -12.66 -8.64 12.14
N VAL A 296 -11.79 -8.64 11.16
CA VAL A 296 -11.31 -7.47 10.42
C VAL A 296 -12.09 -7.37 9.12
N PRO A 297 -12.59 -6.17 8.73
CA PRO A 297 -13.32 -5.98 7.48
C PRO A 297 -12.44 -6.24 6.25
N ASP A 298 -13.06 -6.20 5.06
CA ASP A 298 -12.33 -6.35 3.80
C ASP A 298 -11.21 -5.30 3.70
N PRO A 299 -9.93 -5.71 3.63
CA PRO A 299 -8.81 -4.77 3.60
C PRO A 299 -8.72 -3.95 2.31
N ASN A 300 -9.49 -4.28 1.27
CA ASN A 300 -9.65 -3.45 0.08
C ASN A 300 -10.70 -2.33 0.27
N GLY A 301 -11.42 -2.34 1.39
CA GLY A 301 -12.35 -1.30 1.81
C GLY A 301 -11.76 -0.34 2.84
N PHE A 302 -12.55 0.66 3.22
CA PHE A 302 -12.19 1.64 4.24
C PHE A 302 -13.09 1.54 5.49
N GLY A 303 -14.29 0.95 5.36
CA GLY A 303 -15.30 0.84 6.42
C GLY A 303 -15.25 -0.47 7.18
N GLY A 304 -16.36 -0.74 7.89
CA GLY A 304 -16.61 -1.96 8.66
C GLY A 304 -17.33 -3.06 7.86
N PRO A 305 -17.91 -4.04 8.57
CA PRO A 305 -18.03 -4.11 10.03
C PRO A 305 -16.76 -4.60 10.73
N VAL A 306 -16.51 -4.12 11.93
CA VAL A 306 -15.49 -4.61 12.86
C VAL A 306 -16.20 -5.38 13.97
N LYS A 307 -15.77 -6.62 14.25
CA LYS A 307 -16.33 -7.42 15.33
C LYS A 307 -15.25 -7.90 16.28
N VAL A 308 -15.55 -7.90 17.58
CA VAL A 308 -14.65 -8.40 18.63
C VAL A 308 -15.38 -9.44 19.45
N GLN A 309 -14.65 -10.46 19.88
CA GLN A 309 -15.10 -11.48 20.81
C GLN A 309 -14.08 -11.56 21.95
N ARG A 310 -14.51 -11.60 23.19
CA ARG A 310 -13.63 -11.69 24.38
C ARG A 310 -13.98 -12.91 25.23
N GLY A 311 -12.97 -13.62 25.68
CA GLY A 311 -13.13 -14.82 26.51
C GLY A 311 -14.06 -15.83 25.85
N SER A 312 -15.11 -16.25 26.56
CA SER A 312 -16.17 -17.16 26.08
C SER A 312 -17.42 -16.44 25.56
N GLY A 313 -17.36 -15.11 25.38
CA GLY A 313 -18.50 -14.30 24.90
C GLY A 313 -18.80 -14.50 23.42
N GLU A 314 -19.88 -13.90 22.95
CA GLU A 314 -20.28 -13.88 21.55
C GLU A 314 -19.57 -12.75 20.78
N TRP A 315 -19.58 -12.86 19.44
CA TRP A 315 -19.12 -11.77 18.56
C TRP A 315 -20.02 -10.55 18.71
N ALA A 316 -19.41 -9.40 19.01
CA ALA A 316 -20.08 -8.11 19.09
C ALA A 316 -19.52 -7.16 18.02
N GLU A 317 -20.39 -6.49 17.28
CA GLU A 317 -19.98 -5.44 16.35
C GLU A 317 -19.58 -4.19 17.12
N THR A 318 -18.45 -3.60 16.73
CA THR A 318 -17.89 -2.40 17.35
C THR A 318 -18.12 -1.19 16.45
N PRO A 319 -18.62 -0.06 16.96
CA PRO A 319 -18.70 1.17 16.20
C PRO A 319 -17.33 1.61 15.69
N LEU A 320 -17.30 2.18 14.49
CA LEU A 320 -16.05 2.72 13.93
C LEU A 320 -15.58 3.92 14.77
N THR A 321 -14.32 3.92 15.17
CA THR A 321 -13.72 4.95 16.03
C THR A 321 -12.97 6.04 15.25
N HIS A 322 -12.76 5.83 13.96
CA HIS A 322 -12.03 6.73 13.07
C HIS A 322 -12.90 7.20 11.91
N GLY A 323 -12.52 8.30 11.29
CA GLY A 323 -13.06 8.78 10.03
C GLY A 323 -12.59 7.97 8.81
N TYR A 324 -12.98 8.42 7.62
CA TYR A 324 -12.59 7.79 6.35
C TYR A 324 -13.14 6.37 6.18
N ALA A 325 -14.44 6.19 6.43
CA ALA A 325 -15.15 4.90 6.23
C ALA A 325 -15.55 4.65 4.77
N GLU A 326 -15.60 5.69 3.95
CA GLU A 326 -15.89 5.63 2.52
C GLU A 326 -14.61 5.41 1.71
N ASN A 327 -14.73 5.23 0.39
CA ASN A 327 -13.56 5.09 -0.49
C ASN A 327 -12.69 6.35 -0.48
N SER A 328 -11.68 6.35 0.38
CA SER A 328 -10.80 7.48 0.66
C SER A 328 -9.39 7.33 0.03
N ARG A 329 -9.28 6.60 -1.08
CA ARG A 329 -8.01 6.46 -1.81
C ARG A 329 -7.40 7.83 -2.11
N GLY A 330 -6.09 7.93 -1.93
CA GLY A 330 -5.36 9.20 -1.87
C GLY A 330 -5.07 9.67 -0.44
N ILE A 331 -5.63 9.00 0.59
CA ILE A 331 -5.30 9.29 2.00
C ILE A 331 -3.80 9.08 2.28
N GLY A 332 -3.16 8.10 1.62
CA GLY A 332 -1.72 7.87 1.70
C GLY A 332 -0.91 9.01 1.09
N VAL A 333 -1.42 9.66 0.02
CA VAL A 333 -0.81 10.85 -0.57
C VAL A 333 -0.94 12.05 0.37
N ALA A 334 -2.12 12.24 0.98
CA ALA A 334 -2.33 13.27 1.99
C ALA A 334 -1.41 13.08 3.20
N ASP A 335 -1.25 11.85 3.68
CA ASP A 335 -0.32 11.53 4.77
C ASP A 335 1.15 11.81 4.41
N MET A 336 1.54 11.54 3.16
CA MET A 336 2.85 11.92 2.64
C MET A 336 3.01 13.45 2.58
N ALA A 337 1.98 14.19 2.20
CA ALA A 337 2.00 15.66 2.17
C ALA A 337 2.22 16.24 3.57
N TYR A 338 1.55 15.71 4.59
CA TYR A 338 1.84 16.08 5.99
C TYR A 338 3.27 15.76 6.38
N ALA A 339 3.82 14.61 5.93
CA ALA A 339 5.22 14.27 6.17
C ALA A 339 6.20 15.23 5.47
N VAL A 340 5.91 15.65 4.24
CA VAL A 340 6.70 16.67 3.50
C VAL A 340 6.71 18.01 4.25
N ARG A 341 5.58 18.40 4.86
CA ARG A 341 5.44 19.64 5.61
C ARG A 341 6.11 19.61 6.99
N SER A 342 5.94 18.52 7.73
CA SER A 342 6.34 18.42 9.15
C SER A 342 7.67 17.70 9.38
N GLY A 343 8.15 16.93 8.39
CA GLY A 343 9.32 16.07 8.55
C GLY A 343 9.06 14.78 9.34
N ARG A 344 7.79 14.50 9.71
CA ARG A 344 7.42 13.22 10.33
C ARG A 344 7.47 12.07 9.33
N ARG A 345 7.44 10.85 9.80
CA ARG A 345 7.27 9.68 8.94
C ARG A 345 5.83 9.61 8.44
N HIS A 346 5.64 9.20 7.18
CA HIS A 346 4.32 8.88 6.64
C HIS A 346 4.01 7.39 6.81
N ARG A 347 2.74 7.07 6.92
CA ARG A 347 2.25 5.73 7.28
C ARG A 347 2.36 4.74 6.13
N ALA A 348 1.92 5.13 4.93
CA ALA A 348 2.02 4.32 3.71
C ALA A 348 3.42 4.46 3.07
N SER A 349 4.46 4.12 3.85
CA SER A 349 5.86 4.38 3.50
C SER A 349 6.43 3.39 2.49
N GLY A 350 7.50 3.79 1.81
CA GLY A 350 8.24 2.95 0.88
C GLY A 350 8.81 1.69 1.55
N GLU A 351 9.22 1.78 2.81
CA GLU A 351 9.69 0.64 3.58
C GLU A 351 8.57 -0.38 3.82
N LEU A 352 7.36 0.08 4.16
CA LEU A 352 6.19 -0.78 4.32
C LEU A 352 5.83 -1.47 3.00
N THR A 353 5.69 -0.70 1.92
CA THR A 353 5.30 -1.26 0.61
C THR A 353 6.36 -2.18 0.02
N TYR A 354 7.65 -1.90 0.28
CA TYR A 354 8.74 -2.78 -0.11
C TYR A 354 8.75 -4.07 0.72
N HIS A 355 8.49 -3.99 2.03
CA HIS A 355 8.37 -5.17 2.88
C HIS A 355 7.24 -6.08 2.41
N VAL A 356 6.08 -5.51 2.09
CA VAL A 356 4.95 -6.26 1.52
C VAL A 356 5.32 -6.91 0.18
N LEU A 357 6.04 -6.20 -0.70
CA LEU A 357 6.55 -6.75 -1.96
C LEU A 357 7.49 -7.94 -1.71
N ASP A 358 8.39 -7.83 -0.75
CA ASP A 358 9.32 -8.90 -0.38
C ASP A 358 8.59 -10.14 0.17
N VAL A 359 7.59 -9.94 1.04
CA VAL A 359 6.72 -11.02 1.55
C VAL A 359 6.00 -11.75 0.41
N MET A 360 5.43 -11.02 -0.56
CA MET A 360 4.75 -11.63 -1.71
C MET A 360 5.68 -12.51 -2.53
N HIS A 361 6.87 -12.04 -2.81
CA HIS A 361 7.89 -12.83 -3.52
C HIS A 361 8.35 -14.03 -2.70
N ALA A 362 8.52 -13.86 -1.38
CA ALA A 362 9.00 -14.92 -0.50
C ALA A 362 8.07 -16.15 -0.46
N PHE A 363 6.74 -15.95 -0.61
CA PHE A 363 5.81 -17.08 -0.77
C PHE A 363 6.08 -17.90 -2.04
N HIS A 364 6.37 -17.23 -3.16
CA HIS A 364 6.72 -17.88 -4.42
C HIS A 364 8.08 -18.59 -4.31
N ASP A 365 9.04 -17.95 -3.63
CA ASP A 365 10.36 -18.54 -3.39
C ASP A 365 10.25 -19.78 -2.49
N ALA A 366 9.48 -19.69 -1.40
CA ALA A 366 9.25 -20.81 -0.48
C ALA A 366 8.62 -22.02 -1.21
N SER A 367 7.64 -21.76 -2.08
CA SER A 367 7.02 -22.80 -2.90
C SER A 367 8.01 -23.45 -3.86
N ARG A 368 8.88 -22.67 -4.51
CA ARG A 368 9.90 -23.18 -5.45
C ARG A 368 11.01 -23.95 -4.73
N GLU A 369 11.43 -23.47 -3.56
CA GLU A 369 12.56 -24.02 -2.82
C GLU A 369 12.15 -25.12 -1.83
N GLY A 370 10.86 -25.28 -1.54
CA GLY A 370 10.33 -26.29 -0.61
C GLY A 370 10.79 -26.09 0.84
N ARG A 371 11.04 -24.85 1.26
CA ARG A 371 11.54 -24.50 2.59
C ARG A 371 10.98 -23.16 3.10
N HIS A 372 11.18 -22.88 4.38
CA HIS A 372 10.96 -21.54 4.92
C HIS A 372 11.96 -20.54 4.30
N VAL A 373 11.47 -19.33 4.01
CA VAL A 373 12.27 -18.22 3.50
C VAL A 373 12.27 -17.10 4.55
N GLU A 374 13.43 -16.78 5.08
CA GLU A 374 13.64 -15.60 5.93
C GLU A 374 13.60 -14.35 5.05
N LEU A 375 12.96 -13.28 5.52
CA LEU A 375 12.88 -12.02 4.79
C LEU A 375 14.12 -11.17 5.02
N GLU A 376 14.64 -10.56 3.97
CA GLU A 376 15.73 -9.59 4.06
C GLU A 376 15.22 -8.21 4.50
N SER A 377 13.95 -7.91 4.18
CA SER A 377 13.32 -6.65 4.51
C SER A 377 12.67 -6.67 5.88
N THR A 378 12.56 -5.50 6.46
CA THR A 378 11.71 -5.24 7.63
C THR A 378 11.15 -3.84 7.54
N CYS A 379 10.12 -3.54 8.31
CA CYS A 379 9.58 -2.20 8.47
C CYS A 379 9.13 -1.96 9.91
N GLU A 380 8.97 -0.70 10.27
CA GLU A 380 8.25 -0.38 11.50
C GLU A 380 6.74 -0.53 11.26
N ARG A 381 6.02 -1.00 12.26
CA ARG A 381 4.55 -0.98 12.27
C ARG A 381 4.11 0.48 12.09
N PRO A 382 3.25 0.82 11.10
CA PRO A 382 2.83 2.20 10.88
C PRO A 382 2.22 2.82 12.13
N ALA A 383 2.42 4.13 12.34
CA ALA A 383 1.75 4.84 13.40
C ALA A 383 0.22 4.79 13.20
N ALA A 384 -0.52 4.62 14.30
CA ALA A 384 -1.98 4.69 14.24
C ALA A 384 -2.45 6.07 13.74
N LEU A 385 -3.59 6.11 13.07
CA LEU A 385 -4.24 7.38 12.73
C LEU A 385 -4.86 7.98 14.00
N PRO A 386 -4.79 9.28 14.23
CA PRO A 386 -5.47 9.91 15.36
C PRO A 386 -6.99 9.77 15.25
N MET A 387 -7.66 9.62 16.39
CA MET A 387 -9.12 9.67 16.46
C MET A 387 -9.62 11.12 16.44
N GLY A 388 -10.87 11.31 16.02
CA GLY A 388 -11.54 12.60 16.11
C GLY A 388 -11.02 13.68 15.16
N ILE A 389 -10.15 13.30 14.21
CA ILE A 389 -9.69 14.24 13.18
C ILE A 389 -10.85 14.66 12.28
N ARG A 390 -10.83 15.92 11.88
CA ARG A 390 -11.81 16.48 10.96
C ARG A 390 -11.63 15.86 9.56
N LYS A 391 -12.76 15.62 8.86
CA LYS A 391 -12.72 15.17 7.46
C LYS A 391 -11.89 16.15 6.62
N GLY A 392 -11.00 15.61 5.79
CA GLY A 392 -10.07 16.37 4.96
C GLY A 392 -8.69 16.59 5.58
N THR A 393 -8.52 16.28 6.88
CA THR A 393 -7.24 16.40 7.60
C THR A 393 -6.76 15.05 8.15
N LEU A 394 -5.47 14.93 8.52
CA LEU A 394 -4.89 13.70 9.09
C LEU A 394 -4.14 13.92 10.41
N ASP A 395 -3.74 15.12 10.72
CA ASP A 395 -2.91 15.44 11.89
C ASP A 395 -3.50 16.58 12.75
N GLU A 396 -4.65 17.16 12.36
CA GLU A 396 -5.27 18.33 13.02
C GLU A 396 -6.73 18.06 13.41
#